data_1e0d1e97064842b3418d26a476f9bc78
#
_entry.id   1e0d1e97064842b3418d26a476f9bc78
#
_cell.length_a   1.000
_cell.length_b   1.000
_cell.length_c   1.000
_cell.angle_alpha   90.00
_cell.angle_beta   90.00
_cell.angle_gamma   90.00
#
_symmetry.space_group_name_H-M   'P 1'
#
loop_
_entity.id
_entity.type
_entity.pdbx_description
1 polymer ?
#
loop_
_entity_poly.entity_id
_entity_poly.type
_entity_poly.pdbx_seq_one_letter_code
_entity_poly.pdbx_strand_id
1 'polypeptide(L)'
;MVVLFSAVVYGYFWRIPRQYKITAANDAYLQKDYIRVIDSLKDFEIGQMERAQKYILATAYIQGESVDSFSTKDKEVILSKINYQSNEGIFDYWIHLGRMEVKEAENLALQMSDDQLLLYAYLQELSQIEDNQEMSGEEKSSKKQDLMKKVEELADKLHISYRETDAEMNTETNVGVD
;
A
#
# COMPACT_ATOMS: atom_id res chain seq x y z
N MET A 1 -33.46 -14.99 -29.81
CA MET A 1 -32.99 -16.08 -28.92
C MET A 1 -31.46 -16.19 -28.88
N VAL A 2 -30.73 -15.91 -29.95
CA VAL A 2 -29.25 -15.99 -29.99
C VAL A 2 -28.57 -14.94 -29.08
N VAL A 3 -29.10 -13.72 -28.95
CA VAL A 3 -28.52 -12.62 -28.16
C VAL A 3 -28.57 -12.89 -26.65
N LEU A 4 -29.60 -13.58 -26.14
CA LEU A 4 -29.70 -13.95 -24.75
C LEU A 4 -28.69 -15.05 -24.36
N PHE A 5 -28.39 -15.96 -25.29
CA PHE A 5 -27.42 -17.03 -25.04
C PHE A 5 -25.99 -16.49 -24.95
N SER A 6 -25.63 -15.51 -25.79
CA SER A 6 -24.31 -14.88 -25.78
C SER A 6 -24.07 -14.08 -24.49
N ALA A 7 -25.08 -13.37 -23.96
CA ALA A 7 -24.94 -12.61 -22.71
C ALA A 7 -24.75 -13.52 -21.48
N VAL A 8 -25.45 -14.67 -21.45
CA VAL A 8 -25.29 -15.67 -20.36
C VAL A 8 -23.91 -16.34 -20.43
N VAL A 9 -23.46 -16.71 -21.61
CA VAL A 9 -22.13 -17.32 -21.82
C VAL A 9 -21.02 -16.33 -21.48
N TYR A 10 -21.12 -15.08 -21.90
CA TYR A 10 -20.16 -14.02 -21.59
C TYR A 10 -20.09 -13.74 -20.10
N GLY A 11 -21.24 -13.66 -19.41
CA GLY A 11 -21.29 -13.50 -17.94
C GLY A 11 -20.68 -14.67 -17.18
N TYR A 12 -20.87 -15.89 -17.69
CA TYR A 12 -20.31 -17.11 -17.09
C TYR A 12 -18.79 -17.17 -17.21
N PHE A 13 -18.23 -16.84 -18.38
CA PHE A 13 -16.78 -16.82 -18.61
C PHE A 13 -16.04 -15.72 -17.82
N TRP A 14 -16.71 -14.61 -17.48
CA TRP A 14 -16.13 -13.55 -16.64
C TRP A 14 -16.23 -13.83 -15.14
N ARG A 15 -17.27 -14.51 -14.70
CA ARG A 15 -17.53 -14.79 -13.29
C ARG A 15 -16.65 -15.89 -12.71
N ILE A 16 -16.39 -16.94 -13.47
CA ILE A 16 -15.59 -18.08 -13.00
C ILE A 16 -14.16 -17.69 -12.65
N PRO A 17 -13.39 -16.99 -13.52
CA PRO A 17 -12.03 -16.59 -13.21
C PRO A 17 -11.96 -15.68 -11.98
N ARG A 18 -12.92 -14.76 -11.82
CA ARG A 18 -12.99 -13.86 -10.66
C ARG A 18 -13.22 -14.63 -9.37
N GLN A 19 -14.20 -15.53 -9.35
CA GLN A 19 -14.51 -16.33 -8.17
C GLN A 19 -13.34 -17.25 -7.77
N TYR A 20 -12.64 -17.81 -8.75
CA TYR A 20 -11.45 -18.60 -8.50
C TYR A 20 -10.33 -17.78 -7.85
N LYS A 21 -10.05 -16.56 -8.34
CA LYS A 21 -9.08 -15.64 -7.75
C LYS A 21 -9.45 -15.26 -6.31
N ILE A 22 -10.73 -15.00 -6.02
CA ILE A 22 -11.22 -14.69 -4.68
C ILE A 22 -11.00 -15.88 -3.72
N THR A 23 -11.35 -17.09 -4.15
CA THR A 23 -11.14 -18.31 -3.35
C THR A 23 -9.65 -18.52 -3.10
N ALA A 24 -8.81 -18.40 -4.13
CA ALA A 24 -7.36 -18.53 -3.99
C ALA A 24 -6.77 -17.49 -3.02
N ALA A 25 -7.27 -16.25 -3.04
CA ALA A 25 -6.84 -15.21 -2.10
C ALA A 25 -7.23 -15.54 -0.66
N ASN A 26 -8.45 -16.03 -0.43
CA ASN A 26 -8.91 -16.43 0.90
C ASN A 26 -8.06 -17.59 1.46
N ASP A 27 -7.81 -18.61 0.65
CA ASP A 27 -6.97 -19.74 1.03
C ASP A 27 -5.53 -19.31 1.33
N ALA A 28 -4.97 -18.43 0.50
CA ALA A 28 -3.64 -17.87 0.70
C ALA A 28 -3.56 -17.04 2.00
N TYR A 29 -4.58 -16.24 2.29
CA TYR A 29 -4.63 -15.44 3.50
C TYR A 29 -4.62 -16.30 4.77
N LEU A 30 -5.38 -17.40 4.79
CA LEU A 30 -5.38 -18.37 5.91
C LEU A 30 -4.01 -19.04 6.09
N GLN A 31 -3.25 -19.18 5.02
CA GLN A 31 -1.88 -19.74 5.03
C GLN A 31 -0.82 -18.67 5.30
N LYS A 32 -1.21 -17.39 5.45
CA LYS A 32 -0.31 -16.22 5.56
C LYS A 32 0.61 -16.03 4.34
N ASP A 33 0.18 -16.54 3.18
CA ASP A 33 0.85 -16.32 1.90
C ASP A 33 0.36 -14.98 1.30
N TYR A 34 0.91 -13.89 1.83
CA TYR A 34 0.48 -12.54 1.46
C TYR A 34 0.81 -12.18 0.02
N ILE A 35 1.91 -12.69 -0.52
CA ILE A 35 2.28 -12.50 -1.93
C ILE A 35 1.19 -13.07 -2.83
N ARG A 36 0.73 -14.26 -2.55
CA ARG A 36 -0.34 -14.91 -3.33
C ARG A 36 -1.69 -14.22 -3.16
N VAL A 37 -1.98 -13.64 -2.00
CA VAL A 37 -3.17 -12.77 -1.80
C VAL A 37 -3.11 -11.59 -2.76
N ILE A 38 -1.97 -10.86 -2.76
CA ILE A 38 -1.74 -9.69 -3.62
C ILE A 38 -1.88 -10.10 -5.09
N ASP A 39 -1.19 -11.13 -5.54
CA ASP A 39 -1.25 -11.59 -6.93
C ASP A 39 -2.66 -11.99 -7.39
N SER A 40 -3.47 -12.49 -6.47
CA SER A 40 -4.85 -12.89 -6.78
C SER A 40 -5.79 -11.68 -6.91
N LEU A 41 -5.55 -10.59 -6.16
CA LEU A 41 -6.51 -9.47 -6.04
C LEU A 41 -5.99 -8.13 -6.57
N LYS A 42 -4.69 -7.99 -6.88
CA LYS A 42 -4.09 -6.69 -7.28
C LYS A 42 -4.76 -6.02 -8.50
N ASP A 43 -5.33 -6.81 -9.42
CA ASP A 43 -5.98 -6.31 -10.64
C ASP A 43 -7.47 -6.01 -10.44
N PHE A 44 -8.03 -6.22 -9.24
CA PHE A 44 -9.45 -5.97 -8.99
C PHE A 44 -9.66 -4.49 -8.74
N GLU A 45 -10.71 -3.92 -9.35
CA GLU A 45 -11.17 -2.58 -9.04
C GLU A 45 -11.61 -2.49 -7.58
N ILE A 46 -11.08 -1.54 -6.81
CA ILE A 46 -11.34 -1.40 -5.37
C ILE A 46 -12.83 -1.21 -5.10
N GLY A 47 -13.52 -0.38 -5.91
CA GLY A 47 -14.96 -0.14 -5.80
C GLY A 47 -15.84 -1.36 -6.08
N GLN A 48 -15.28 -2.44 -6.64
CA GLN A 48 -15.97 -3.70 -6.91
C GLN A 48 -15.61 -4.81 -5.93
N MET A 49 -14.72 -4.54 -5.00
CA MET A 49 -14.34 -5.49 -3.95
C MET A 49 -15.36 -5.47 -2.81
N GLU A 50 -15.67 -6.66 -2.30
CA GLU A 50 -16.38 -6.78 -1.05
C GLU A 50 -15.44 -6.46 0.13
N ARG A 51 -16.03 -6.07 1.26
CA ARG A 51 -15.30 -5.72 2.48
C ARG A 51 -14.25 -6.78 2.88
N ALA A 52 -14.58 -8.06 2.78
CA ALA A 52 -13.65 -9.14 3.12
C ALA A 52 -12.41 -9.14 2.21
N GLN A 53 -12.60 -8.90 0.90
CA GLN A 53 -11.51 -8.82 -0.07
C GLN A 53 -10.62 -7.60 0.19
N LYS A 54 -11.22 -6.45 0.47
CA LYS A 54 -10.49 -5.23 0.84
C LYS A 54 -9.65 -5.46 2.11
N TYR A 55 -10.23 -6.04 3.15
CA TYR A 55 -9.54 -6.31 4.41
C TYR A 55 -8.33 -7.24 4.23
N ILE A 56 -8.50 -8.38 3.55
CA ILE A 56 -7.38 -9.32 3.34
C ILE A 56 -6.30 -8.75 2.44
N LEU A 57 -6.66 -7.97 1.41
CA LEU A 57 -5.70 -7.34 0.51
C LEU A 57 -4.93 -6.21 1.20
N ALA A 58 -5.62 -5.33 1.96
CA ALA A 58 -4.98 -4.29 2.76
C ALA A 58 -3.99 -4.90 3.76
N THR A 59 -4.41 -5.96 4.48
CA THR A 59 -3.54 -6.68 5.41
C THR A 59 -2.34 -7.30 4.70
N ALA A 60 -2.55 -7.88 3.50
CA ALA A 60 -1.49 -8.49 2.72
C ALA A 60 -0.46 -7.45 2.24
N TYR A 61 -0.88 -6.26 1.82
CA TYR A 61 0.04 -5.17 1.46
C TYR A 61 0.85 -4.68 2.65
N ILE A 62 0.25 -4.54 3.84
CA ILE A 62 0.98 -4.12 5.04
C ILE A 62 2.01 -5.17 5.48
N GLN A 63 1.64 -6.46 5.44
CA GLN A 63 2.51 -7.58 5.85
C GLN A 63 3.57 -7.93 4.80
N GLY A 64 3.24 -7.75 3.53
CA GLY A 64 4.12 -8.09 2.41
C GLY A 64 5.25 -7.09 2.22
N GLU A 65 6.04 -7.32 1.19
CA GLU A 65 7.19 -6.48 0.84
C GLU A 65 6.82 -5.16 0.14
N SER A 66 5.54 -4.98 -0.21
CA SER A 66 5.08 -3.82 -1.02
C SER A 66 5.15 -2.48 -0.29
N VAL A 67 5.38 -2.47 1.01
CA VAL A 67 5.55 -1.26 1.84
C VAL A 67 6.88 -1.39 2.60
N ASP A 68 7.97 -1.44 1.85
CA ASP A 68 9.32 -1.68 2.39
C ASP A 68 9.86 -0.52 3.23
N SER A 69 9.26 0.67 3.11
CA SER A 69 9.62 1.84 3.93
C SER A 69 9.27 1.69 5.42
N PHE A 70 8.53 0.64 5.83
CA PHE A 70 8.15 0.42 7.22
C PHE A 70 8.92 -0.73 7.85
N SER A 71 9.44 -0.49 9.06
CA SER A 71 10.04 -1.56 9.86
C SER A 71 8.98 -2.61 10.25
N THR A 72 9.43 -3.83 10.59
CA THR A 72 8.54 -4.88 11.10
C THR A 72 7.72 -4.41 12.30
N LYS A 73 8.32 -3.60 13.17
CA LYS A 73 7.64 -3.04 14.34
C LYS A 73 6.53 -2.06 13.96
N ASP A 74 6.76 -1.22 12.94
CA ASP A 74 5.75 -0.28 12.45
C ASP A 74 4.58 -1.03 11.82
N LYS A 75 4.86 -2.06 11.03
CA LYS A 75 3.85 -2.96 10.45
C LYS A 75 2.98 -3.60 11.53
N GLU A 76 3.57 -4.08 12.62
CA GLU A 76 2.83 -4.65 13.76
C GLU A 76 1.93 -3.60 14.44
N VAL A 77 2.44 -2.38 14.66
CA VAL A 77 1.64 -1.28 15.23
C VAL A 77 0.47 -0.91 14.33
N ILE A 78 0.69 -0.79 13.02
CA ILE A 78 -0.36 -0.50 12.04
C ILE A 78 -1.43 -1.59 12.08
N LEU A 79 -1.04 -2.85 12.00
CA LEU A 79 -1.96 -3.98 12.00
C LEU A 79 -2.75 -4.13 13.30
N SER A 80 -2.16 -3.73 14.44
CA SER A 80 -2.89 -3.72 15.71
C SER A 80 -4.09 -2.78 15.74
N LYS A 81 -4.08 -1.74 14.88
CA LYS A 81 -5.14 -0.74 14.74
C LYS A 81 -6.18 -1.09 13.66
N ILE A 82 -5.89 -2.08 12.82
CA ILE A 82 -6.76 -2.48 11.71
C ILE A 82 -7.41 -3.82 12.04
N ASN A 83 -8.73 -3.85 11.98
CA ASN A 83 -9.51 -5.07 12.12
C ASN A 83 -10.69 -5.06 11.13
N TYR A 84 -11.38 -6.17 11.01
CA TYR A 84 -12.49 -6.31 10.06
C TYR A 84 -13.61 -5.26 10.23
N GLN A 85 -13.74 -4.64 11.40
CA GLN A 85 -14.75 -3.61 11.70
C GLN A 85 -14.26 -2.17 11.41
N SER A 86 -12.99 -2.00 11.05
CA SER A 86 -12.42 -0.71 10.70
C SER A 86 -13.16 -0.08 9.52
N ASN A 87 -13.11 1.25 9.38
CA ASN A 87 -13.72 1.95 8.25
C ASN A 87 -13.14 1.43 6.92
N GLU A 88 -13.97 1.24 5.90
CA GLU A 88 -13.52 0.76 4.58
C GLU A 88 -12.51 1.68 3.93
N GLY A 89 -12.61 2.99 4.16
CA GLY A 89 -11.63 3.96 3.67
C GLY A 89 -10.20 3.67 4.14
N ILE A 90 -10.03 3.03 5.31
CA ILE A 90 -8.71 2.58 5.79
C ILE A 90 -8.19 1.42 4.94
N PHE A 91 -9.06 0.49 4.53
CA PHE A 91 -8.64 -0.59 3.64
C PHE A 91 -8.28 -0.06 2.26
N ASP A 92 -9.11 0.83 1.71
CA ASP A 92 -8.87 1.47 0.42
C ASP A 92 -7.55 2.25 0.44
N TYR A 93 -7.26 2.98 1.52
CA TYR A 93 -5.99 3.67 1.73
C TYR A 93 -4.79 2.71 1.63
N TRP A 94 -4.80 1.61 2.37
CA TRP A 94 -3.68 0.65 2.36
C TRP A 94 -3.55 -0.11 1.04
N ILE A 95 -4.66 -0.32 0.32
CA ILE A 95 -4.63 -0.92 -1.00
C ILE A 95 -3.98 0.05 -2.00
N HIS A 96 -4.37 1.33 -2.01
CA HIS A 96 -3.74 2.33 -2.87
C HIS A 96 -2.26 2.49 -2.54
N LEU A 97 -1.92 2.58 -1.26
CA LEU A 97 -0.53 2.71 -0.85
C LEU A 97 0.32 1.50 -1.29
N GLY A 98 -0.19 0.29 -1.10
CA GLY A 98 0.48 -0.94 -1.52
C GLY A 98 0.58 -1.12 -3.05
N ARG A 99 -0.30 -0.47 -3.82
CA ARG A 99 -0.23 -0.39 -5.28
C ARG A 99 0.67 0.74 -5.77
N MET A 100 1.32 1.46 -4.88
CA MET A 100 2.13 2.65 -5.19
C MET A 100 1.30 3.82 -5.79
N GLU A 101 0.00 3.82 -5.57
CA GLU A 101 -0.95 4.87 -5.97
C GLU A 101 -1.02 5.93 -4.85
N VAL A 102 0.15 6.58 -4.58
CA VAL A 102 0.36 7.41 -3.38
C VAL A 102 -0.58 8.60 -3.33
N LYS A 103 -0.92 9.21 -4.47
CA LYS A 103 -1.82 10.37 -4.51
C LYS A 103 -3.24 10.03 -4.10
N GLU A 104 -3.73 8.86 -4.45
CA GLU A 104 -5.03 8.33 -4.02
C GLU A 104 -5.03 8.07 -2.52
N ALA A 105 -3.94 7.48 -1.97
CA ALA A 105 -3.77 7.27 -0.54
C ALA A 105 -3.72 8.61 0.23
N GLU A 106 -2.96 9.60 -0.26
CA GLU A 106 -2.90 10.95 0.29
C GLU A 106 -4.29 11.60 0.37
N ASN A 107 -5.06 11.54 -0.72
CA ASN A 107 -6.42 12.06 -0.77
C ASN A 107 -7.35 11.41 0.26
N LEU A 108 -7.25 10.09 0.42
CA LEU A 108 -8.04 9.36 1.43
C LEU A 108 -7.63 9.74 2.86
N ALA A 109 -6.33 9.88 3.15
CA ALA A 109 -5.85 10.33 4.46
C ALA A 109 -6.38 11.74 4.80
N LEU A 110 -6.36 12.66 3.84
CA LEU A 110 -6.93 14.00 3.98
C LEU A 110 -8.44 13.97 4.22
N GLN A 111 -9.20 13.16 3.48
CA GLN A 111 -10.65 13.00 3.68
C GLN A 111 -10.99 12.43 5.06
N MET A 112 -10.17 11.52 5.57
CA MET A 112 -10.32 10.96 6.91
C MET A 112 -9.80 11.89 8.01
N SER A 113 -9.10 12.97 7.65
CA SER A 113 -8.40 13.86 8.59
C SER A 113 -7.43 13.10 9.50
N ASP A 114 -6.74 12.11 8.94
CA ASP A 114 -5.80 11.25 9.66
C ASP A 114 -4.36 11.62 9.30
N ASP A 115 -3.74 12.42 10.17
CA ASP A 115 -2.36 12.91 9.99
C ASP A 115 -1.34 11.76 9.99
N GLN A 116 -1.60 10.65 10.68
CA GLN A 116 -0.70 9.51 10.71
C GLN A 116 -0.70 8.77 9.36
N LEU A 117 -1.87 8.57 8.76
CA LEU A 117 -1.95 8.00 7.41
C LEU A 117 -1.32 8.95 6.38
N LEU A 118 -1.54 10.26 6.54
CA LEU A 118 -0.92 11.26 5.66
C LEU A 118 0.61 11.21 5.74
N LEU A 119 1.16 11.08 6.95
CA LEU A 119 2.61 10.91 7.14
C LEU A 119 3.13 9.67 6.41
N TYR A 120 2.43 8.54 6.53
CA TYR A 120 2.83 7.31 5.85
C TYR A 120 2.79 7.44 4.31
N ALA A 121 1.80 8.17 3.76
CA ALA A 121 1.75 8.45 2.33
C ALA A 121 2.97 9.27 1.88
N TYR A 122 3.36 10.30 2.63
CA TYR A 122 4.54 11.12 2.31
C TYR A 122 5.86 10.33 2.41
N LEU A 123 6.01 9.45 3.39
CA LEU A 123 7.17 8.58 3.49
C LEU A 123 7.29 7.62 2.28
N GLN A 124 6.16 7.10 1.83
CA GLN A 124 6.12 6.26 0.64
C GLN A 124 6.41 7.06 -0.65
N GLU A 125 5.95 8.31 -0.74
CA GLU A 125 6.28 9.19 -1.87
C GLU A 125 7.78 9.52 -1.91
N LEU A 126 8.43 9.72 -0.76
CA LEU A 126 9.87 9.92 -0.67
C LEU A 126 10.65 8.73 -1.26
N SER A 127 10.28 7.51 -0.89
CA SER A 127 10.88 6.30 -1.44
C SER A 127 10.72 6.22 -2.97
N GLN A 128 9.53 6.53 -3.49
CA GLN A 128 9.31 6.56 -4.95
C GLN A 128 10.16 7.59 -5.69
N ILE A 129 10.40 8.76 -5.08
CA ILE A 129 11.25 9.80 -5.68
C ILE A 129 12.70 9.31 -5.77
N GLU A 130 13.19 8.60 -4.76
CA GLU A 130 14.56 8.06 -4.75
C GLU A 130 14.74 7.01 -5.85
N ASP A 131 13.79 6.12 -6.02
CA ASP A 131 13.84 5.01 -6.98
C ASP A 131 13.54 5.43 -8.43
N ASN A 132 12.98 6.62 -8.65
CA ASN A 132 12.57 7.08 -9.97
C ASN A 132 13.79 7.45 -10.84
N GLN A 133 14.14 6.60 -11.80
CA GLN A 133 15.27 6.81 -12.72
C GLN A 133 15.01 7.85 -13.83
N GLU A 134 13.75 8.24 -14.05
CA GLU A 134 13.39 9.20 -15.09
C GLU A 134 13.51 10.66 -14.64
N MET A 135 13.55 10.91 -13.33
CA MET A 135 13.69 12.25 -12.77
C MET A 135 15.14 12.72 -12.80
N SER A 136 15.35 14.00 -13.16
CA SER A 136 16.66 14.64 -13.01
C SER A 136 17.04 14.80 -11.54
N GLY A 137 18.35 14.88 -11.24
CA GLY A 137 18.85 15.06 -9.88
C GLY A 137 18.33 16.35 -9.22
N GLU A 138 18.21 17.44 -9.98
CA GLU A 138 17.67 18.71 -9.48
C GLU A 138 16.17 18.60 -9.13
N GLU A 139 15.38 17.95 -9.99
CA GLU A 139 13.96 17.72 -9.75
C GLU A 139 13.72 16.81 -8.54
N LYS A 140 14.49 15.72 -8.41
CA LYS A 140 14.46 14.86 -7.22
C LYS A 140 14.75 15.66 -5.96
N SER A 141 15.82 16.46 -5.96
CA SER A 141 16.25 17.25 -4.81
C SER A 141 15.16 18.25 -4.38
N SER A 142 14.58 18.97 -5.35
CA SER A 142 13.52 19.94 -5.05
C SER A 142 12.27 19.27 -4.46
N LYS A 143 11.79 18.17 -5.09
CA LYS A 143 10.61 17.44 -4.61
C LYS A 143 10.85 16.79 -3.25
N LYS A 144 12.05 16.23 -3.05
CA LYS A 144 12.45 15.65 -1.75
C LYS A 144 12.43 16.70 -0.66
N GLN A 145 12.98 17.90 -0.90
CA GLN A 145 13.01 18.99 0.07
C GLN A 145 11.60 19.45 0.47
N ASP A 146 10.71 19.64 -0.50
CA ASP A 146 9.33 20.06 -0.25
C ASP A 146 8.57 18.98 0.56
N LEU A 147 8.80 17.72 0.24
CA LEU A 147 8.13 16.61 0.91
C LEU A 147 8.67 16.38 2.32
N MET A 148 9.98 16.48 2.52
CA MET A 148 10.63 16.38 3.83
C MET A 148 10.07 17.45 4.79
N LYS A 149 9.86 18.67 4.32
CA LYS A 149 9.24 19.72 5.14
C LYS A 149 7.83 19.33 5.62
N LYS A 150 7.01 18.73 4.75
CA LYS A 150 5.68 18.23 5.13
C LYS A 150 5.76 17.08 6.14
N VAL A 151 6.74 16.17 5.97
CA VAL A 151 7.00 15.07 6.90
C VAL A 151 7.39 15.61 8.28
N GLU A 152 8.30 16.61 8.35
CA GLU A 152 8.70 17.25 9.60
C GLU A 152 7.51 17.92 10.29
N GLU A 153 6.72 18.72 9.57
CA GLU A 153 5.52 19.38 10.11
C GLU A 153 4.52 18.38 10.70
N LEU A 154 4.30 17.23 10.05
CA LEU A 154 3.41 16.19 10.56
C LEU A 154 4.03 15.42 11.72
N ALA A 155 5.32 15.12 11.68
CA ALA A 155 6.03 14.43 12.75
C ALA A 155 5.99 15.28 14.04
N ASP A 156 6.24 16.57 13.94
CA ASP A 156 6.13 17.50 15.07
C ASP A 156 4.71 17.55 15.63
N LYS A 157 3.70 17.62 14.78
CA LYS A 157 2.28 17.61 15.17
C LYS A 157 1.88 16.32 15.88
N LEU A 158 2.44 15.19 15.45
CA LEU A 158 2.18 13.86 16.02
C LEU A 158 3.09 13.53 17.22
N HIS A 159 4.02 14.43 17.59
CA HIS A 159 5.05 14.23 18.59
C HIS A 159 5.91 12.98 18.34
N ILE A 160 6.18 12.69 17.08
CA ILE A 160 7.04 11.60 16.62
C ILE A 160 8.42 12.19 16.35
N SER A 161 9.47 11.70 17.03
CA SER A 161 10.85 12.09 16.70
C SER A 161 11.27 11.38 15.41
N TYR A 162 11.17 12.07 14.27
CA TYR A 162 11.71 11.62 13.00
C TYR A 162 13.22 11.90 12.99
N ARG A 163 14.06 10.87 13.02
CA ARG A 163 15.50 10.99 12.80
C ARG A 163 15.83 10.52 11.37
N GLU A 164 16.41 11.41 10.61
CA GLU A 164 16.94 11.15 9.25
C GLU A 164 18.04 10.06 9.20
N THR A 165 18.54 9.62 10.38
CA THR A 165 19.69 8.72 10.55
C THR A 165 19.40 7.27 10.20
N ASP A 166 18.16 6.84 10.02
CA ASP A 166 17.89 5.42 9.75
C ASP A 166 17.92 5.07 8.24
N ALA A 167 17.91 6.09 7.37
CA ALA A 167 18.04 5.91 5.93
C ALA A 167 19.51 5.82 5.44
N GLU A 168 20.47 6.42 6.17
CA GLU A 168 21.88 6.41 5.78
C GLU A 168 22.67 5.20 6.31
N MET A 169 22.18 4.49 7.33
CA MET A 169 22.93 3.40 7.99
C MET A 169 22.97 2.08 7.21
N ASN A 170 22.19 1.95 6.12
CA ASN A 170 22.20 0.74 5.27
C ASN A 170 23.19 0.80 4.11
N THR A 171 23.92 1.91 3.90
CA THR A 171 24.86 2.05 2.79
C THR A 171 26.33 1.86 3.17
N GLU A 172 26.71 1.77 4.45
CA GLU A 172 28.13 1.73 4.86
C GLU A 172 28.70 0.38 5.34
N THR A 173 27.97 -0.73 5.23
CA THR A 173 28.51 -2.04 5.65
C THR A 173 28.89 -2.96 4.50
N ASN A 174 29.52 -2.44 3.45
CA ASN A 174 30.16 -3.33 2.47
C ASN A 174 31.41 -2.71 1.82
N VAL A 175 32.38 -2.29 2.63
CA VAL A 175 33.74 -2.05 2.15
C VAL A 175 34.74 -2.78 3.04
N GLY A 176 35.22 -3.90 2.57
CA GLY A 176 36.57 -4.38 2.65
C GLY A 176 37.10 -4.80 4.02
N VAL A 177 37.35 -6.09 4.17
CA VAL A 177 38.61 -6.55 4.80
C VAL A 177 39.21 -7.63 3.92
N ASP A 178 40.45 -7.40 3.57
CA ASP A 178 41.40 -8.28 2.85
C ASP A 178 41.52 -9.68 3.47
#